data_162ec2100394c60cfc1f088547a79918
#
_entry.id   162ec2100394c60cfc1f088547a79918
#
_cell.length_a   1.000
_cell.length_b   1.000
_cell.length_c   1.000
_cell.angle_alpha   90.00
_cell.angle_beta   90.00
_cell.angle_gamma   90.00
#
_symmetry.space_group_name_H-M   'P 1'
#
loop_
_entity.id
_entity.type
_entity.pdbx_description
1 polymer ?
#
loop_
_entity_poly.entity_id
_entity_poly.type
_entity_poly.pdbx_seq_one_letter_code
_entity_poly.pdbx_strand_id
1 'polypeptide(L)'
;MKAVINPLILFLVLIHSAVAGDWPQWRGINRDGLVQSEKPLSQLPAKPKKIWQVSVGKGQGGLVIAGGQLVMCHEKIVNGKPMETAALISATSGKILWETPYSASWQYTNVYGPGPRTAPMIDGDLIFCQSAMGVLACISMKKGKLLWSKSYEKDFGAKWFGGNAPGSSGTAASRHGNNGAPVTDSRYIYAPAGGHEEASLVCLEKTTGKLVWKSGSDYAAYAGLMLGELAGMRQVVMVTA
;
A
#
# COMPACT_ATOMS: atom_id res chain seq x y z
N MET A 1 -39.41 -50.41 -33.56
CA MET A 1 -38.32 -50.18 -32.62
C MET A 1 -38.25 -48.67 -32.33
N LYS A 2 -38.62 -48.23 -31.12
CA LYS A 2 -38.57 -46.83 -30.73
C LYS A 2 -37.28 -46.63 -29.89
N ALA A 3 -36.38 -45.79 -30.38
CA ALA A 3 -35.17 -45.44 -29.67
C ALA A 3 -35.52 -44.50 -28.49
N VAL A 4 -35.18 -44.91 -27.28
CA VAL A 4 -35.27 -44.10 -26.07
C VAL A 4 -33.95 -43.32 -25.95
N ILE A 5 -34.02 -42.02 -26.18
CA ILE A 5 -32.89 -41.10 -25.95
C ILE A 5 -32.91 -40.73 -24.48
N ASN A 6 -31.90 -41.16 -23.75
CA ASN A 6 -31.73 -40.85 -22.34
C ASN A 6 -31.02 -39.48 -22.23
N PRO A 7 -31.60 -38.42 -21.67
CA PRO A 7 -30.91 -37.13 -21.51
C PRO A 7 -29.93 -37.24 -20.35
N LEU A 8 -28.65 -37.21 -20.69
CA LEU A 8 -27.58 -37.06 -19.71
C LEU A 8 -27.63 -35.63 -19.14
N ILE A 9 -28.20 -35.45 -17.96
CA ILE A 9 -28.21 -34.17 -17.27
C ILE A 9 -26.81 -33.97 -16.68
N LEU A 10 -26.04 -33.13 -17.37
CA LEU A 10 -24.73 -32.67 -16.89
C LEU A 10 -24.94 -31.67 -15.74
N PHE A 11 -24.80 -32.11 -14.50
CA PHE A 11 -24.78 -31.21 -13.33
C PHE A 11 -23.47 -30.42 -13.32
N LEU A 12 -23.53 -29.19 -13.83
CA LEU A 12 -22.45 -28.23 -13.69
C LEU A 12 -22.41 -27.76 -12.22
N VAL A 13 -21.59 -28.39 -11.41
CA VAL A 13 -21.31 -27.89 -10.05
C VAL A 13 -20.50 -26.61 -10.18
N LEU A 14 -21.19 -25.47 -10.14
CA LEU A 14 -20.52 -24.17 -9.96
C LEU A 14 -19.90 -24.15 -8.55
N ILE A 15 -18.63 -24.48 -8.48
CA ILE A 15 -17.82 -24.24 -7.27
C ILE A 15 -17.71 -22.72 -7.14
N HIS A 16 -18.61 -22.13 -6.38
CA HIS A 16 -18.45 -20.77 -5.92
C HIS A 16 -17.29 -20.78 -4.92
N SER A 17 -16.09 -20.53 -5.41
CA SER A 17 -15.00 -20.13 -4.54
C SER A 17 -15.46 -18.83 -3.87
N ALA A 18 -15.70 -18.85 -2.57
CA ALA A 18 -15.86 -17.63 -1.80
C ALA A 18 -14.52 -16.87 -1.90
N VAL A 19 -14.45 -15.96 -2.86
CA VAL A 19 -13.33 -15.04 -2.95
C VAL A 19 -13.55 -14.05 -1.83
N ALA A 20 -12.69 -14.10 -0.82
CA ALA A 20 -12.64 -13.06 0.21
C ALA A 20 -12.55 -11.71 -0.48
N GLY A 21 -13.30 -10.72 0.01
CA GLY A 21 -13.32 -9.38 -0.58
C GLY A 21 -11.92 -8.77 -0.65
N ASP A 22 -11.64 -8.04 -1.71
CA ASP A 22 -10.39 -7.33 -1.87
C ASP A 22 -10.24 -6.23 -0.80
N TRP A 23 -9.04 -6.09 -0.27
CA TRP A 23 -8.63 -5.02 0.64
C TRP A 23 -7.38 -4.34 0.08
N PRO A 24 -7.52 -3.60 -1.05
CA PRO A 24 -6.38 -3.20 -1.89
C PRO A 24 -5.56 -2.03 -1.34
N GLN A 25 -6.01 -1.37 -0.28
CA GLN A 25 -5.35 -0.21 0.29
C GLN A 25 -5.67 -0.05 1.79
N TRP A 26 -5.00 0.88 2.45
CA TRP A 26 -5.26 1.25 3.84
C TRP A 26 -6.75 1.55 4.05
N ARG A 27 -7.36 0.86 5.03
CA ARG A 27 -8.80 0.90 5.36
C ARG A 27 -9.75 0.42 4.25
N GLY A 28 -9.29 -0.43 3.33
CA GLY A 28 -10.15 -1.09 2.33
C GLY A 28 -10.50 -0.23 1.12
N ILE A 29 -11.40 -0.74 0.30
CA ILE A 29 -11.75 -0.15 -1.01
C ILE A 29 -12.17 1.31 -0.90
N ASN A 30 -13.04 1.62 0.05
CA ASN A 30 -13.59 2.97 0.26
C ASN A 30 -12.82 3.78 1.32
N ARG A 31 -11.76 3.22 1.91
CA ARG A 31 -10.98 3.81 3.01
C ARG A 31 -11.84 4.12 4.27
N ASP A 32 -12.95 3.45 4.44
CA ASP A 32 -13.88 3.57 5.57
C ASP A 32 -13.67 2.52 6.66
N GLY A 33 -12.84 1.50 6.38
CA GLY A 33 -12.58 0.39 7.29
C GLY A 33 -13.66 -0.70 7.24
N LEU A 34 -14.57 -0.64 6.26
CA LEU A 34 -15.66 -1.59 6.11
C LEU A 34 -15.35 -2.59 5.00
N VAL A 35 -15.61 -3.87 5.27
CA VAL A 35 -15.57 -4.92 4.25
C VAL A 35 -16.88 -4.88 3.46
N GLN A 36 -16.75 -4.72 2.15
CA GLN A 36 -17.90 -4.74 1.26
C GLN A 36 -18.24 -6.19 0.87
N SER A 37 -19.52 -6.50 0.76
CA SER A 37 -20.04 -7.77 0.19
C SER A 37 -19.72 -9.09 0.92
N GLU A 38 -19.10 -9.07 2.09
CA GLU A 38 -18.93 -10.28 2.90
C GLU A 38 -19.99 -10.38 3.99
N LYS A 39 -20.45 -11.60 4.24
CA LYS A 39 -21.29 -11.85 5.42
C LYS A 39 -20.42 -11.71 6.67
N PRO A 40 -20.87 -10.93 7.66
CA PRO A 40 -20.16 -10.87 8.93
C PRO A 40 -19.98 -12.28 9.50
N LEU A 41 -18.80 -12.56 10.04
CA LEU A 41 -18.58 -13.78 10.78
C LEU A 41 -19.46 -13.75 12.04
N SER A 42 -20.45 -14.65 12.11
CA SER A 42 -21.30 -14.75 13.29
C SER A 42 -20.52 -15.27 14.49
N GLN A 43 -19.49 -16.07 14.26
CA GLN A 43 -18.64 -16.63 15.30
C GLN A 43 -17.27 -17.02 14.73
N LEU A 44 -16.20 -16.68 15.43
CA LEU A 44 -14.89 -17.21 15.15
C LEU A 44 -14.77 -18.64 15.71
N PRO A 45 -14.12 -19.58 14.98
CA PRO A 45 -13.88 -20.90 15.50
C PRO A 45 -12.98 -20.84 16.75
N ALA A 46 -13.32 -21.61 17.77
CA ALA A 46 -12.55 -21.66 19.03
C ALA A 46 -11.08 -22.06 18.80
N LYS A 47 -10.81 -22.85 17.76
CA LYS A 47 -9.47 -23.26 17.35
C LYS A 47 -9.32 -23.02 15.85
N PRO A 48 -8.84 -21.86 15.41
CA PRO A 48 -8.61 -21.60 13.99
C PRO A 48 -7.48 -22.49 13.45
N LYS A 49 -7.67 -23.02 12.25
CA LYS A 49 -6.64 -23.83 11.57
C LYS A 49 -5.65 -22.89 10.88
N LYS A 50 -4.36 -23.04 11.20
CA LYS A 50 -3.30 -22.39 10.43
C LYS A 50 -3.17 -23.07 9.07
N ILE A 51 -3.37 -22.33 7.99
CA ILE A 51 -3.23 -22.83 6.62
C ILE A 51 -1.77 -22.75 6.16
N TRP A 52 -1.15 -21.59 6.36
CA TRP A 52 0.26 -21.37 6.06
C TRP A 52 0.87 -20.31 6.99
N GLN A 53 2.17 -20.21 6.93
CA GLN A 53 2.95 -19.19 7.60
C GLN A 53 4.18 -18.88 6.74
N VAL A 54 4.52 -17.60 6.61
CA VAL A 54 5.72 -17.14 5.91
C VAL A 54 6.50 -16.18 6.81
N SER A 55 7.83 -16.33 6.79
CA SER A 55 8.72 -15.42 7.50
C SER A 55 9.06 -14.24 6.58
N VAL A 56 8.98 -13.03 7.13
CA VAL A 56 9.32 -11.79 6.47
C VAL A 56 10.26 -10.97 7.35
N GLY A 57 10.86 -9.91 6.80
CA GLY A 57 11.72 -9.01 7.55
C GLY A 57 10.95 -8.07 8.47
N LYS A 58 11.67 -7.14 9.07
CA LYS A 58 11.12 -6.14 10.00
C LYS A 58 10.24 -5.13 9.26
N GLY A 59 9.26 -4.57 9.95
CA GLY A 59 8.36 -3.55 9.45
C GLY A 59 7.11 -3.44 10.29
N GLN A 60 6.38 -2.34 10.12
CA GLN A 60 5.13 -2.05 10.84
C GLN A 60 4.03 -1.58 9.88
N GLY A 61 4.28 -1.65 8.57
CA GLY A 61 3.28 -1.40 7.56
C GLY A 61 2.20 -2.47 7.56
N GLY A 62 0.99 -2.11 7.16
CA GLY A 62 -0.09 -3.06 6.92
C GLY A 62 0.18 -3.91 5.68
N LEU A 63 -0.66 -4.90 5.48
CA LEU A 63 -0.72 -5.69 4.25
C LEU A 63 -2.02 -5.36 3.50
N VAL A 64 -2.00 -5.61 2.20
CA VAL A 64 -3.17 -5.46 1.32
C VAL A 64 -3.35 -6.71 0.47
N ILE A 65 -4.58 -6.94 0.02
CA ILE A 65 -4.93 -8.12 -0.78
C ILE A 65 -5.86 -7.73 -1.93
N ALA A 66 -5.58 -8.26 -3.12
CA ALA A 66 -6.48 -8.18 -4.26
C ALA A 66 -6.25 -9.39 -5.18
N GLY A 67 -7.34 -9.92 -5.75
CA GLY A 67 -7.27 -11.04 -6.68
C GLY A 67 -6.54 -12.27 -6.15
N GLY A 68 -6.66 -12.57 -4.84
CA GLY A 68 -5.98 -13.70 -4.21
C GLY A 68 -4.46 -13.53 -4.04
N GLN A 69 -3.94 -12.32 -4.23
CA GLN A 69 -2.53 -11.98 -4.04
C GLN A 69 -2.40 -10.93 -2.93
N LEU A 70 -1.47 -11.16 -2.04
CA LEU A 70 -1.19 -10.32 -0.88
C LEU A 70 0.11 -9.55 -1.13
N VAL A 71 0.08 -8.25 -0.86
CA VAL A 71 1.26 -7.40 -0.90
C VAL A 71 1.55 -6.87 0.48
N MET A 72 2.82 -6.93 0.87
CA MET A 72 3.33 -6.28 2.07
C MET A 72 4.71 -5.70 1.82
N CYS A 73 5.11 -4.75 2.66
CA CYS A 73 6.45 -4.21 2.67
C CYS A 73 7.18 -4.64 3.95
N HIS A 74 8.46 -4.97 3.82
CA HIS A 74 9.33 -5.35 4.93
C HIS A 74 10.78 -4.92 4.68
N GLU A 75 11.60 -4.90 5.72
CA GLU A 75 13.03 -4.70 5.58
C GLU A 75 13.72 -6.00 5.14
N LYS A 76 14.62 -5.89 4.17
CA LYS A 76 15.48 -6.98 3.73
C LYS A 76 16.90 -6.49 3.53
N ILE A 77 17.89 -7.31 3.86
CA ILE A 77 19.28 -6.99 3.52
C ILE A 77 19.52 -7.34 2.05
N VAL A 78 19.85 -6.32 1.26
CA VAL A 78 20.16 -6.45 -0.17
C VAL A 78 21.55 -5.86 -0.40
N ASN A 79 22.47 -6.68 -0.90
CA ASN A 79 23.88 -6.28 -1.08
C ASN A 79 24.51 -5.64 0.18
N GLY A 80 24.24 -6.24 1.34
CA GLY A 80 24.78 -5.79 2.63
C GLY A 80 24.08 -4.53 3.20
N LYS A 81 23.05 -4.00 2.55
CA LYS A 81 22.33 -2.80 3.00
C LYS A 81 20.88 -3.12 3.37
N PRO A 82 20.35 -2.53 4.45
CA PRO A 82 18.93 -2.66 4.78
C PRO A 82 18.08 -1.85 3.80
N MET A 83 17.17 -2.54 3.11
CA MET A 83 16.26 -1.97 2.10
C MET A 83 14.81 -2.26 2.46
N GLU A 84 13.94 -1.28 2.28
CA GLU A 84 12.50 -1.52 2.24
C GLU A 84 12.15 -2.24 0.94
N THR A 85 11.50 -3.37 1.07
CA THR A 85 11.25 -4.34 0.00
C THR A 85 9.78 -4.69 -0.04
N ALA A 86 9.16 -4.59 -1.20
CA ALA A 86 7.81 -5.07 -1.43
C ALA A 86 7.84 -6.57 -1.76
N ALA A 87 6.95 -7.35 -1.16
CA ALA A 87 6.77 -8.76 -1.42
C ALA A 87 5.36 -9.04 -1.94
N LEU A 88 5.25 -9.79 -3.04
CA LEU A 88 3.99 -10.38 -3.51
C LEU A 88 3.92 -11.83 -3.04
N ILE A 89 2.82 -12.17 -2.39
CA ILE A 89 2.62 -13.47 -1.74
C ILE A 89 1.30 -14.05 -2.21
N SER A 90 1.28 -15.33 -2.56
CA SER A 90 0.04 -16.06 -2.83
C SER A 90 -0.78 -16.18 -1.55
N ALA A 91 -1.98 -15.64 -1.52
CA ALA A 91 -2.87 -15.71 -0.36
C ALA A 91 -3.32 -17.15 -0.04
N THR A 92 -3.33 -18.04 -1.03
CA THR A 92 -3.73 -19.43 -0.85
C THR A 92 -2.63 -20.33 -0.28
N SER A 93 -1.35 -20.06 -0.62
CA SER A 93 -0.23 -20.94 -0.28
C SER A 93 0.83 -20.31 0.63
N GLY A 94 0.83 -18.98 0.81
CA GLY A 94 1.89 -18.27 1.50
C GLY A 94 3.22 -18.19 0.71
N LYS A 95 3.24 -18.67 -0.55
CA LYS A 95 4.46 -18.63 -1.37
C LYS A 95 4.78 -17.19 -1.77
N ILE A 96 6.00 -16.73 -1.50
CA ILE A 96 6.52 -15.47 -2.03
C ILE A 96 6.74 -15.66 -3.54
N LEU A 97 6.08 -14.84 -4.35
CA LEU A 97 6.15 -14.90 -5.80
C LEU A 97 7.31 -14.03 -6.32
N TRP A 98 7.49 -12.86 -5.74
CA TRP A 98 8.64 -11.99 -5.97
C TRP A 98 8.85 -11.03 -4.81
N GLU A 99 10.05 -10.46 -4.74
CA GLU A 99 10.42 -9.40 -3.81
C GLU A 99 11.20 -8.32 -4.57
N THR A 100 10.88 -7.05 -4.31
CA THR A 100 11.48 -5.90 -5.00
C THR A 100 11.89 -4.82 -4.00
N PRO A 101 13.18 -4.54 -3.83
CA PRO A 101 13.65 -3.43 -3.03
C PRO A 101 13.31 -2.11 -3.74
N TYR A 102 12.82 -1.11 -2.99
CA TYR A 102 12.40 0.17 -3.57
C TYR A 102 12.96 1.40 -2.86
N SER A 103 13.46 1.26 -1.63
CA SER A 103 14.04 2.37 -0.86
C SER A 103 15.07 1.85 0.14
N ALA A 104 15.99 2.70 0.58
CA ALA A 104 16.73 2.43 1.80
C ALA A 104 15.76 2.29 2.98
N SER A 105 16.07 1.38 3.90
CA SER A 105 15.27 1.20 5.10
C SER A 105 15.67 2.19 6.17
N TRP A 106 14.69 2.82 6.78
CA TRP A 106 14.93 3.68 7.92
C TRP A 106 15.37 2.86 9.14
N GLN A 107 16.57 3.15 9.61
CA GLN A 107 17.17 2.53 10.79
C GLN A 107 16.78 3.27 12.06
N TYR A 108 15.58 3.05 12.52
CA TYR A 108 15.05 3.67 13.73
C TYR A 108 15.49 2.89 14.98
N THR A 109 16.10 3.56 15.93
CA THR A 109 16.72 2.93 17.10
C THR A 109 15.84 2.81 18.34
N ASN A 110 14.60 3.28 18.25
CA ASN A 110 13.67 3.20 19.39
C ASN A 110 12.88 1.89 19.41
N VAL A 111 11.94 1.79 20.35
CA VAL A 111 11.06 0.63 20.59
C VAL A 111 10.25 0.19 19.35
N TYR A 112 10.08 1.05 18.35
CA TYR A 112 9.32 0.73 17.14
C TYR A 112 10.14 -0.01 16.07
N GLY A 113 11.49 0.03 16.18
CA GLY A 113 12.37 -0.66 15.24
C GLY A 113 12.38 -0.10 13.81
N PRO A 114 13.21 -0.66 12.93
CA PRO A 114 13.37 -0.23 11.54
C PRO A 114 12.27 -0.75 10.61
N GLY A 115 12.33 -0.33 9.35
CA GLY A 115 11.53 -0.84 8.24
C GLY A 115 10.32 0.01 7.88
N PRO A 116 9.58 -0.42 6.86
CA PRO A 116 8.43 0.30 6.32
C PRO A 116 7.28 0.42 7.33
N ARG A 117 6.53 1.51 7.23
CA ARG A 117 5.46 1.86 8.17
C ARG A 117 4.12 2.09 7.49
N THR A 118 4.12 2.35 6.19
CA THR A 118 2.90 2.59 5.40
C THR A 118 2.44 1.28 4.75
N ALA A 119 1.14 1.02 4.78
CA ALA A 119 0.57 -0.07 4.00
C ALA A 119 0.77 0.21 2.51
N PRO A 120 1.18 -0.77 1.69
CA PRO A 120 1.18 -0.61 0.24
C PRO A 120 -0.24 -0.44 -0.29
N MET A 121 -0.36 -0.11 -1.58
CA MET A 121 -1.65 -0.02 -2.26
C MET A 121 -1.57 -0.77 -3.59
N ILE A 122 -2.63 -1.51 -3.92
CA ILE A 122 -2.84 -2.19 -5.20
C ILE A 122 -3.86 -1.40 -6.01
N ASP A 123 -3.53 -1.06 -7.26
CA ASP A 123 -4.42 -0.41 -8.22
C ASP A 123 -4.23 -1.06 -9.59
N GLY A 124 -5.04 -2.06 -9.90
CA GLY A 124 -4.89 -2.91 -11.08
C GLY A 124 -3.55 -3.66 -11.07
N ASP A 125 -2.72 -3.47 -12.11
CA ASP A 125 -1.37 -4.07 -12.19
C ASP A 125 -0.28 -3.20 -11.52
N LEU A 126 -0.64 -2.13 -10.84
CA LEU A 126 0.29 -1.24 -10.16
C LEU A 126 0.24 -1.44 -8.65
N ILE A 127 1.42 -1.51 -8.04
CA ILE A 127 1.60 -1.49 -6.60
C ILE A 127 2.33 -0.22 -6.24
N PHE A 128 1.79 0.54 -5.30
CA PHE A 128 2.43 1.74 -4.77
C PHE A 128 2.92 1.48 -3.35
N CYS A 129 4.20 1.78 -3.13
CA CYS A 129 4.85 1.64 -1.83
C CYS A 129 5.43 2.98 -1.41
N GLN A 130 5.07 3.44 -0.22
CA GLN A 130 5.66 4.62 0.38
C GLN A 130 6.62 4.23 1.49
N SER A 131 7.86 4.70 1.37
CA SER A 131 8.90 4.53 2.37
C SER A 131 8.78 5.55 3.48
N ALA A 132 9.14 5.14 4.69
CA ALA A 132 9.36 6.06 5.80
C ALA A 132 10.47 7.10 5.51
N MET A 133 11.33 6.81 4.53
CA MET A 133 12.38 7.72 4.03
C MET A 133 11.89 8.76 3.00
N GLY A 134 10.57 8.89 2.81
CA GLY A 134 10.00 9.83 1.84
C GLY A 134 10.28 9.44 0.39
N VAL A 135 10.16 8.16 0.06
CA VAL A 135 10.21 7.65 -1.31
C VAL A 135 8.86 7.03 -1.65
N LEU A 136 8.29 7.42 -2.77
CA LEU A 136 7.14 6.78 -3.38
C LEU A 136 7.60 5.95 -4.58
N ALA A 137 7.26 4.67 -4.59
CA ALA A 137 7.62 3.74 -5.64
C ALA A 137 6.40 3.10 -6.28
N CYS A 138 6.46 2.86 -7.58
CA CYS A 138 5.47 2.10 -8.34
C CYS A 138 6.13 0.83 -8.89
N ILE A 139 5.50 -0.31 -8.65
CA ILE A 139 5.99 -1.64 -9.02
C ILE A 139 4.90 -2.35 -9.83
N SER A 140 5.27 -3.03 -10.92
CA SER A 140 4.34 -3.89 -11.66
C SER A 140 4.02 -5.13 -10.82
N MET A 141 2.74 -5.36 -10.54
CA MET A 141 2.28 -6.51 -9.78
C MET A 141 2.63 -7.83 -10.48
N LYS A 142 2.43 -7.91 -11.79
CA LYS A 142 2.73 -9.12 -12.58
C LYS A 142 4.21 -9.45 -12.64
N LYS A 143 5.07 -8.42 -12.78
CA LYS A 143 6.50 -8.61 -13.07
C LYS A 143 7.39 -8.42 -11.86
N GLY A 144 6.91 -7.85 -10.77
CA GLY A 144 7.73 -7.40 -9.65
C GLY A 144 8.76 -6.32 -10.05
N LYS A 145 8.61 -5.69 -11.22
CA LYS A 145 9.57 -4.72 -11.73
C LYS A 145 9.25 -3.33 -11.17
N LEU A 146 10.25 -2.66 -10.59
CA LEU A 146 10.18 -1.24 -10.28
C LEU A 146 10.00 -0.46 -11.59
N LEU A 147 8.88 0.24 -11.72
CA LEU A 147 8.53 1.05 -12.89
C LEU A 147 9.08 2.47 -12.75
N TRP A 148 8.87 3.07 -11.59
CA TRP A 148 9.41 4.38 -11.24
C TRP A 148 9.49 4.55 -9.72
N SER A 149 10.32 5.48 -9.28
CA SER A 149 10.37 5.94 -7.89
C SER A 149 10.61 7.44 -7.83
N LYS A 150 10.09 8.09 -6.78
CA LYS A 150 10.26 9.52 -6.51
C LYS A 150 10.70 9.73 -5.09
N SER A 151 11.75 10.50 -4.89
CA SER A 151 12.14 11.01 -3.59
C SER A 151 11.43 12.34 -3.35
N TYR A 152 10.69 12.44 -2.29
CA TYR A 152 9.97 13.67 -1.96
C TYR A 152 10.92 14.86 -1.77
N GLU A 153 12.06 14.64 -1.14
CA GLU A 153 13.08 15.66 -0.96
C GLU A 153 13.73 16.06 -2.28
N LYS A 154 14.25 15.08 -3.05
CA LYS A 154 15.04 15.36 -4.25
C LYS A 154 14.21 15.82 -5.44
N ASP A 155 13.02 15.19 -5.63
CA ASP A 155 12.17 15.46 -6.79
C ASP A 155 11.21 16.63 -6.58
N PHE A 156 10.83 16.95 -5.32
CA PHE A 156 9.80 17.94 -5.03
C PHE A 156 10.22 19.04 -4.06
N GLY A 157 11.42 18.96 -3.48
CA GLY A 157 11.91 19.92 -2.49
C GLY A 157 11.24 19.77 -1.12
N ALA A 158 10.60 18.64 -0.85
CA ALA A 158 9.92 18.40 0.41
C ALA A 158 10.91 18.31 1.58
N LYS A 159 10.56 18.93 2.70
CA LYS A 159 11.38 18.95 3.94
C LYS A 159 10.60 18.32 5.09
N TRP A 160 10.25 17.09 4.94
CA TRP A 160 9.38 16.37 5.89
C TRP A 160 10.00 16.10 7.27
N PHE A 161 11.32 16.30 7.42
CA PHE A 161 12.00 16.18 8.72
C PHE A 161 12.15 17.50 9.49
N GLY A 162 11.54 18.58 9.06
CA GLY A 162 11.76 19.88 9.69
C GLY A 162 13.20 20.35 9.64
N GLY A 163 14.02 19.86 8.70
CA GLY A 163 15.45 20.13 8.60
C GLY A 163 16.34 19.26 9.46
N ASN A 164 15.79 18.34 10.24
CA ASN A 164 16.54 17.44 11.11
C ASN A 164 16.63 16.03 10.53
N ALA A 165 17.71 15.31 10.86
CA ALA A 165 17.87 13.93 10.46
C ALA A 165 16.76 13.03 11.07
N PRO A 166 16.43 11.88 10.44
CA PRO A 166 15.52 10.91 11.02
C PRO A 166 15.90 10.54 12.45
N GLY A 167 14.94 10.62 13.36
CA GLY A 167 15.15 10.32 14.79
C GLY A 167 15.64 11.50 15.63
N SER A 168 15.92 12.66 15.04
CA SER A 168 16.17 13.88 15.81
C SER A 168 14.86 14.50 16.32
N SER A 169 14.97 15.47 17.22
CA SER A 169 13.83 16.14 17.86
C SER A 169 13.01 17.07 16.95
N GLY A 170 12.88 16.74 15.67
CA GLY A 170 12.02 17.45 14.74
C GLY A 170 10.56 17.54 15.18
N THR A 171 9.70 18.13 14.37
CA THR A 171 8.28 18.18 14.66
C THR A 171 7.72 16.79 14.96
N ALA A 172 6.70 16.69 15.77
CA ALA A 172 6.08 15.40 16.13
C ALA A 172 5.70 14.57 14.88
N ALA A 173 5.30 15.25 13.80
CA ALA A 173 4.90 14.64 12.53
C ALA A 173 6.04 13.96 11.77
N SER A 174 7.28 14.42 11.90
CA SER A 174 8.43 13.85 11.19
C SER A 174 9.20 12.80 12.00
N ARG A 175 8.90 12.66 13.28
CA ARG A 175 9.64 11.80 14.21
C ARG A 175 9.71 10.33 13.78
N HIS A 176 8.67 9.84 13.12
CA HIS A 176 8.53 8.43 12.73
C HIS A 176 8.60 8.21 11.21
N GLY A 177 9.06 9.19 10.46
CA GLY A 177 9.16 9.15 9.03
C GLY A 177 7.88 9.56 8.30
N ASN A 178 7.89 9.49 6.99
CA ASN A 178 6.72 9.80 6.17
C ASN A 178 5.80 8.57 6.09
N ASN A 179 4.71 8.59 6.83
CA ASN A 179 3.83 7.43 7.04
C ASN A 179 2.38 7.65 6.55
N GLY A 180 2.04 8.81 6.02
CA GLY A 180 0.72 9.06 5.46
C GLY A 180 0.45 8.20 4.23
N ALA A 181 -0.68 7.50 4.18
CA ALA A 181 -1.00 6.64 3.05
C ALA A 181 -1.42 7.46 1.82
N PRO A 182 -0.81 7.25 0.64
CA PRO A 182 -1.25 7.88 -0.61
C PRO A 182 -2.62 7.35 -1.05
N VAL A 183 -3.24 8.02 -2.04
CA VAL A 183 -4.51 7.60 -2.63
C VAL A 183 -4.46 7.77 -4.15
N THR A 184 -5.15 6.90 -4.89
CA THR A 184 -5.24 6.98 -6.36
C THR A 184 -6.65 7.29 -6.83
N ASP A 185 -6.73 7.81 -8.05
CA ASP A 185 -7.94 7.78 -8.85
C ASP A 185 -7.69 7.03 -10.19
N SER A 186 -8.53 7.26 -11.19
CA SER A 186 -8.38 6.61 -12.50
C SER A 186 -7.03 6.91 -13.16
N ARG A 187 -6.46 8.11 -12.98
CA ARG A 187 -5.27 8.59 -13.68
C ARG A 187 -4.10 8.94 -12.77
N TYR A 188 -4.37 9.44 -11.57
CA TYR A 188 -3.37 10.05 -10.72
C TYR A 188 -3.15 9.29 -9.42
N ILE A 189 -1.98 9.49 -8.84
CA ILE A 189 -1.69 9.19 -7.45
C ILE A 189 -1.40 10.50 -6.71
N TYR A 190 -2.00 10.63 -5.54
CA TYR A 190 -1.81 11.75 -4.63
C TYR A 190 -1.04 11.25 -3.43
N ALA A 191 0.01 11.98 -3.03
CA ALA A 191 0.88 11.53 -1.95
C ALA A 191 1.23 12.68 -1.00
N PRO A 192 1.25 12.41 0.32
CA PRO A 192 1.62 13.39 1.34
C PRO A 192 3.13 13.51 1.41
N ALA A 193 3.73 14.33 0.54
CA ALA A 193 5.18 14.51 0.51
C ALA A 193 5.67 15.32 1.72
N GLY A 194 4.97 16.41 2.03
CA GLY A 194 5.25 17.23 3.20
C GLY A 194 6.35 18.27 3.01
N GLY A 195 6.29 19.29 3.83
CA GLY A 195 7.32 20.32 3.91
C GLY A 195 7.06 21.61 3.17
N HIS A 196 8.02 22.51 3.25
CA HIS A 196 7.98 23.82 2.62
C HIS A 196 8.05 23.72 1.10
N GLU A 197 7.93 24.84 0.40
CA GLU A 197 8.04 24.95 -1.06
C GLU A 197 6.89 24.28 -1.83
N GLU A 198 5.67 24.43 -1.29
CA GLU A 198 4.45 23.95 -1.93
C GLU A 198 4.41 22.42 -2.16
N ALA A 199 5.04 21.65 -1.28
CA ALA A 199 5.17 20.21 -1.43
C ALA A 199 4.47 19.39 -0.32
N SER A 200 3.49 19.97 0.39
CA SER A 200 2.71 19.19 1.36
C SER A 200 2.03 18.02 0.68
N LEU A 201 1.42 18.27 -0.46
CA LEU A 201 0.69 17.30 -1.27
C LEU A 201 1.22 17.34 -2.71
N VAL A 202 1.50 16.19 -3.27
CA VAL A 202 1.90 16.05 -4.69
C VAL A 202 0.92 15.17 -5.44
N CYS A 203 0.67 15.53 -6.70
CA CYS A 203 -0.13 14.76 -7.65
C CYS A 203 0.77 14.29 -8.79
N LEU A 204 0.82 12.98 -9.03
CA LEU A 204 1.62 12.38 -10.09
C LEU A 204 0.75 11.56 -11.04
N GLU A 205 1.15 11.45 -12.30
CA GLU A 205 0.62 10.42 -13.18
C GLU A 205 1.01 9.03 -12.65
N LYS A 206 0.03 8.18 -12.34
CA LYS A 206 0.29 6.92 -11.65
C LYS A 206 1.13 5.92 -12.45
N THR A 207 1.10 6.00 -13.79
CA THR A 207 1.86 5.08 -14.66
C THR A 207 3.29 5.50 -14.90
N THR A 208 3.60 6.81 -14.84
CA THR A 208 4.91 7.38 -15.20
C THR A 208 5.63 8.01 -14.03
N GLY A 209 4.93 8.35 -12.94
CA GLY A 209 5.47 9.14 -11.84
C GLY A 209 5.74 10.61 -12.21
N LYS A 210 5.25 11.09 -13.36
CA LYS A 210 5.43 12.49 -13.78
C LYS A 210 4.62 13.41 -12.86
N LEU A 211 5.27 14.47 -12.36
CA LEU A 211 4.61 15.49 -11.56
C LEU A 211 3.57 16.24 -12.39
N VAL A 212 2.37 16.34 -11.87
CA VAL A 212 1.27 17.13 -12.44
C VAL A 212 1.14 18.46 -11.73
N TRP A 213 1.08 18.41 -10.40
CA TRP A 213 1.09 19.59 -9.54
C TRP A 213 1.54 19.23 -8.13
N LYS A 214 1.91 20.24 -7.37
CA LYS A 214 2.17 20.17 -5.93
C LYS A 214 1.53 21.38 -5.25
N SER A 215 1.18 21.26 -3.95
CA SER A 215 0.50 22.31 -3.21
C SER A 215 0.71 22.17 -1.71
N GLY A 216 0.58 23.32 -1.01
CA GLY A 216 0.65 23.41 0.45
C GLY A 216 2.08 23.48 0.98
N SER A 217 2.25 24.17 2.10
CA SER A 217 3.59 24.40 2.72
C SER A 217 3.68 23.83 4.14
N ASP A 218 2.73 22.97 4.54
CA ASP A 218 2.70 22.30 5.82
C ASP A 218 3.49 21.01 5.80
N TYR A 219 3.93 20.55 6.95
CA TYR A 219 4.53 19.22 7.09
C TYR A 219 3.49 18.11 6.93
N ALA A 220 3.92 16.98 6.38
CA ALA A 220 3.07 15.80 6.33
C ALA A 220 2.79 15.27 7.74
N ALA A 221 1.52 14.96 8.01
CA ALA A 221 1.11 14.18 9.16
C ALA A 221 1.13 12.68 8.85
N TYR A 222 0.77 11.85 9.85
CA TYR A 222 0.69 10.40 9.68
C TYR A 222 -0.65 9.93 9.09
N ALA A 223 -1.59 10.85 8.89
CA ALA A 223 -2.90 10.54 8.34
C ALA A 223 -2.82 10.15 6.86
N GLY A 224 -3.58 9.15 6.47
CA GLY A 224 -3.77 8.83 5.06
C GLY A 224 -4.65 9.87 4.37
N LEU A 225 -4.37 10.11 3.10
CA LEU A 225 -5.17 10.97 2.25
C LEU A 225 -6.56 10.37 2.02
N MET A 226 -7.55 11.23 1.79
CA MET A 226 -8.90 10.84 1.39
C MET A 226 -9.25 11.52 0.06
N LEU A 227 -9.89 10.76 -0.84
CA LEU A 227 -10.56 11.29 -2.02
C LEU A 227 -12.06 11.27 -1.77
N GLY A 228 -12.71 12.37 -2.06
CA GLY A 228 -14.16 12.50 -1.91
C GLY A 228 -14.73 13.58 -2.81
N GLU A 229 -16.04 13.55 -2.95
CA GLU A 229 -16.80 14.62 -3.55
C GLU A 229 -17.44 15.46 -2.43
N LEU A 230 -17.03 16.70 -2.31
CA LEU A 230 -17.51 17.64 -1.31
C LEU A 230 -18.06 18.86 -2.04
N ALA A 231 -19.31 19.24 -1.73
CA ALA A 231 -20.02 20.35 -2.38
C ALA A 231 -20.01 20.28 -3.93
N GLY A 232 -20.18 19.07 -4.50
CA GLY A 232 -20.19 18.83 -5.94
C GLY A 232 -18.81 18.91 -6.62
N MET A 233 -17.74 19.02 -5.84
CA MET A 233 -16.36 19.06 -6.35
C MET A 233 -15.56 17.85 -5.84
N ARG A 234 -14.81 17.22 -6.76
CA ARG A 234 -13.86 16.18 -6.38
C ARG A 234 -12.65 16.80 -5.69
N GLN A 235 -12.33 16.31 -4.52
CA GLN A 235 -11.28 16.88 -3.68
C GLN A 235 -10.38 15.78 -3.09
N VAL A 236 -9.13 16.16 -2.87
CA VAL A 236 -8.20 15.41 -2.01
C VAL A 236 -8.13 16.10 -0.67
N VAL A 237 -8.39 15.36 0.40
CA VAL A 237 -8.32 15.87 1.76
C VAL A 237 -7.07 15.31 2.43
N MET A 238 -6.29 16.20 3.02
CA MET A 238 -5.07 15.89 3.76
C MET A 238 -5.14 16.56 5.13
N VAL A 239 -4.74 15.83 6.15
CA VAL A 239 -4.46 16.40 7.48
C VAL A 239 -2.98 16.70 7.54
N THR A 240 -2.61 17.92 7.87
CA THR A 240 -1.23 18.39 8.03
C THR A 240 -0.86 18.56 9.50
N ALA A 241 0.43 18.71 9.81
CA ALA A 241 0.95 18.94 11.16
C ALA A 241 1.36 20.39 11.35
#